data_5477decf10bee50b86444327be75235d
#
_entry.id   5477decf10bee50b86444327be75235d
#
_cell.length_a   1.000
_cell.length_b   1.000
_cell.length_c   1.000
_cell.angle_alpha   90.00
_cell.angle_beta   90.00
_cell.angle_gamma   90.00
#
_symmetry.space_group_name_H-M   'P 1'
#
loop_
_entity.id
_entity.type
_entity.pdbx_description
1 polymer ?
#
loop_
_entity_poly.entity_id
_entity_poly.type
_entity_poly.pdbx_seq_one_letter_code
_entity_poly.pdbx_strand_id
1 'polypeptide(L)'
;MTAVLVVEDQHALASALEVAIGAQPDLDCLGAAGTVDEALGQMSSHVPDVVLMDIQLPGSDGIEGTRKIMAAYPEVSVLILTANATAGQLAAAAAAGAAGFLTKDSSFPDILDAIRNPVDGKLVIEGTTLRALIDELSAAEMEHGVEPAEPAERAGQVRGGQVPGWARLTAREQEVLALMGEGLDPKAIAERLVVSLHTARGHVKSVMMKLGAHSQLEAVVVATRAGLLPHDGAPPARLCGLRALMRPPLHTSIAR
;
A
#
# COMPACT_ATOMS: atom_id res chain seq x y z
N MET A 1 -12.86 -20.24 3.44
CA MET A 1 -12.66 -20.29 1.98
C MET A 1 -12.82 -18.86 1.52
N THR A 2 -11.82 -18.27 0.85
CA THR A 2 -11.86 -16.85 0.45
C THR A 2 -12.62 -16.71 -0.85
N ALA A 3 -13.72 -15.97 -0.85
CA ALA A 3 -14.56 -15.73 -2.01
C ALA A 3 -13.96 -14.62 -2.88
N VAL A 4 -13.77 -14.88 -4.17
CA VAL A 4 -13.08 -13.99 -5.11
C VAL A 4 -13.98 -13.66 -6.29
N LEU A 5 -14.10 -12.37 -6.60
CA LEU A 5 -14.75 -11.89 -7.84
C LEU A 5 -13.67 -11.28 -8.75
N VAL A 6 -13.71 -11.63 -10.04
CA VAL A 6 -12.81 -11.05 -11.04
C VAL A 6 -13.56 -9.98 -11.83
N VAL A 7 -12.97 -8.79 -12.01
CA VAL A 7 -13.53 -7.70 -12.83
C VAL A 7 -12.54 -7.36 -13.93
N GLU A 8 -12.77 -7.90 -15.12
CA GLU A 8 -11.84 -7.87 -16.24
C GLU A 8 -12.64 -7.97 -17.54
N ASP A 9 -12.41 -7.05 -18.48
CA ASP A 9 -13.13 -7.02 -19.78
C ASP A 9 -12.53 -7.97 -20.81
N GLN A 10 -11.27 -8.36 -20.65
CA GLN A 10 -10.62 -9.31 -21.55
C GLN A 10 -11.06 -10.74 -21.22
N HIS A 11 -12.05 -11.25 -21.92
CA HIS A 11 -12.64 -12.58 -21.67
C HIS A 11 -11.64 -13.72 -21.53
N ALA A 12 -10.53 -13.69 -22.29
CA ALA A 12 -9.50 -14.74 -22.22
C ALA A 12 -8.77 -14.71 -20.86
N LEU A 13 -8.43 -13.53 -20.36
CA LEU A 13 -7.77 -13.36 -19.06
C LEU A 13 -8.75 -13.65 -17.93
N ALA A 14 -9.98 -13.12 -18.00
CA ALA A 14 -11.03 -13.38 -17.02
C ALA A 14 -11.25 -14.88 -16.84
N SER A 15 -11.46 -15.63 -17.95
CA SER A 15 -11.67 -17.08 -17.89
C SER A 15 -10.44 -17.85 -17.38
N ALA A 16 -9.23 -17.40 -17.73
CA ALA A 16 -8.01 -18.02 -17.21
C ALA A 16 -7.89 -17.83 -15.68
N LEU A 17 -8.20 -16.64 -15.17
CA LEU A 17 -8.20 -16.36 -13.74
C LEU A 17 -9.29 -17.15 -13.01
N GLU A 18 -10.52 -17.23 -13.55
CA GLU A 18 -11.60 -18.04 -12.97
C GLU A 18 -11.20 -19.50 -12.81
N VAL A 19 -10.69 -20.11 -13.86
CA VAL A 19 -10.25 -21.53 -13.85
C VAL A 19 -9.12 -21.72 -12.85
N ALA A 20 -8.16 -20.83 -12.85
CA ALA A 20 -6.96 -20.96 -12.04
C ALA A 20 -7.23 -20.69 -10.54
N ILE A 21 -8.09 -19.73 -10.20
CA ILE A 21 -8.55 -19.47 -8.83
C ILE A 21 -9.44 -20.62 -8.35
N GLY A 22 -10.41 -21.05 -9.18
CA GLY A 22 -11.31 -22.15 -8.85
C GLY A 22 -10.63 -23.53 -8.69
N ALA A 23 -9.41 -23.69 -9.23
CA ALA A 23 -8.60 -24.89 -9.01
C ALA A 23 -7.94 -24.91 -7.62
N GLN A 24 -7.98 -23.84 -6.84
CA GLN A 24 -7.38 -23.77 -5.51
C GLN A 24 -8.36 -24.28 -4.44
N PRO A 25 -7.94 -25.18 -3.54
CA PRO A 25 -8.85 -25.78 -2.55
C PRO A 25 -9.30 -24.81 -1.44
N ASP A 26 -8.65 -23.68 -1.30
CA ASP A 26 -8.86 -22.67 -0.26
C ASP A 26 -9.55 -21.39 -0.78
N LEU A 27 -9.76 -21.28 -2.10
CA LEU A 27 -10.42 -20.16 -2.75
C LEU A 27 -11.74 -20.58 -3.38
N ASP A 28 -12.68 -19.65 -3.48
CA ASP A 28 -13.97 -19.81 -4.16
C ASP A 28 -14.13 -18.68 -5.17
N CYS A 29 -14.09 -19.01 -6.48
CA CYS A 29 -14.27 -18.04 -7.53
C CYS A 29 -15.77 -17.85 -7.80
N LEU A 30 -16.31 -16.68 -7.44
CA LEU A 30 -17.73 -16.33 -7.63
C LEU A 30 -18.07 -16.07 -9.11
N GLY A 31 -17.05 -15.91 -9.97
CA GLY A 31 -17.19 -15.65 -11.38
C GLY A 31 -16.40 -14.42 -11.83
N ALA A 32 -16.66 -13.98 -13.07
CA ALA A 32 -16.10 -12.77 -13.63
C ALA A 32 -17.20 -11.79 -14.07
N ALA A 33 -16.86 -10.50 -14.05
CA ALA A 33 -17.66 -9.39 -14.56
C ALA A 33 -16.82 -8.59 -15.56
N GLY A 34 -17.40 -8.18 -16.69
CA GLY A 34 -16.71 -7.36 -17.69
C GLY A 34 -16.80 -5.85 -17.41
N THR A 35 -17.61 -5.45 -16.44
CA THR A 35 -17.83 -4.05 -16.07
C THR A 35 -18.05 -3.90 -14.57
N VAL A 36 -17.86 -2.67 -14.07
CA VAL A 36 -18.12 -2.35 -12.65
C VAL A 36 -19.59 -2.55 -12.27
N ASP A 37 -20.51 -2.17 -13.15
CA ASP A 37 -21.96 -2.29 -12.88
C ASP A 37 -22.39 -3.78 -12.81
N GLU A 38 -21.82 -4.63 -13.64
CA GLU A 38 -22.02 -6.08 -13.59
C GLU A 38 -21.46 -6.67 -12.29
N ALA A 39 -20.26 -6.25 -11.89
CA ALA A 39 -19.64 -6.64 -10.62
C ALA A 39 -20.52 -6.26 -9.41
N LEU A 40 -21.00 -5.03 -9.34
CA LEU A 40 -21.90 -4.58 -8.28
C LEU A 40 -23.23 -5.34 -8.28
N GLY A 41 -23.74 -5.69 -9.47
CA GLY A 41 -24.91 -6.56 -9.63
C GLY A 41 -24.71 -7.94 -9.03
N GLN A 42 -23.57 -8.58 -9.30
CA GLN A 42 -23.21 -9.90 -8.74
C GLN A 42 -22.99 -9.80 -7.21
N MET A 43 -22.31 -8.76 -6.73
CA MET A 43 -22.05 -8.52 -5.31
C MET A 43 -23.34 -8.33 -4.49
N SER A 44 -24.42 -7.84 -5.10
CA SER A 44 -25.71 -7.72 -4.42
C SER A 44 -26.30 -9.06 -3.98
N SER A 45 -25.91 -10.15 -4.62
CA SER A 45 -26.33 -11.52 -4.33
C SER A 45 -25.33 -12.27 -3.46
N HIS A 46 -24.05 -12.09 -3.72
CA HIS A 46 -22.94 -12.73 -3.01
C HIS A 46 -21.79 -11.75 -2.87
N VAL A 47 -21.51 -11.31 -1.66
CA VAL A 47 -20.40 -10.39 -1.36
C VAL A 47 -19.09 -11.17 -1.32
N PRO A 48 -18.10 -10.85 -2.17
CA PRO A 48 -16.78 -11.49 -2.14
C PRO A 48 -15.95 -10.98 -0.95
N ASP A 49 -14.93 -11.74 -0.54
CA ASP A 49 -13.90 -11.27 0.38
C ASP A 49 -12.87 -10.41 -0.38
N VAL A 50 -12.59 -10.79 -1.64
CA VAL A 50 -11.58 -10.14 -2.51
C VAL A 50 -12.16 -9.88 -3.89
N VAL A 51 -11.90 -8.69 -4.42
CA VAL A 51 -12.17 -8.32 -5.82
C VAL A 51 -10.84 -8.10 -6.53
N LEU A 52 -10.60 -8.83 -7.63
CA LEU A 52 -9.54 -8.49 -8.58
C LEU A 52 -10.12 -7.51 -9.59
N MET A 53 -9.60 -6.28 -9.66
CA MET A 53 -10.16 -5.19 -10.44
C MET A 53 -9.17 -4.70 -11.48
N ASP A 54 -9.50 -4.80 -12.77
CA ASP A 54 -8.76 -4.07 -13.80
C ASP A 54 -9.05 -2.58 -13.72
N ILE A 55 -8.02 -1.76 -13.96
CA ILE A 55 -8.19 -0.30 -14.07
C ILE A 55 -8.93 0.06 -15.36
N GLN A 56 -8.60 -0.60 -16.47
CA GLN A 56 -9.09 -0.26 -17.80
C GLN A 56 -10.33 -1.08 -18.16
N LEU A 57 -11.48 -0.63 -17.71
CA LEU A 57 -12.77 -1.27 -18.00
C LEU A 57 -13.61 -0.43 -18.97
N PRO A 58 -14.41 -1.04 -19.84
CA PRO A 58 -15.30 -0.32 -20.72
C PRO A 58 -16.39 0.42 -19.93
N GLY A 59 -16.57 1.70 -20.24
CA GLY A 59 -17.64 2.53 -19.69
C GLY A 59 -17.39 3.11 -18.29
N SER A 60 -16.46 2.56 -17.51
CA SER A 60 -16.05 3.13 -16.22
C SER A 60 -14.60 2.77 -15.88
N ASP A 61 -13.90 3.67 -15.21
CA ASP A 61 -12.57 3.43 -14.67
C ASP A 61 -12.66 2.49 -13.45
N GLY A 62 -11.80 1.45 -13.40
CA GLY A 62 -11.72 0.53 -12.26
C GLY A 62 -11.36 1.21 -10.94
N ILE A 63 -10.71 2.37 -10.99
CA ILE A 63 -10.46 3.21 -9.79
C ILE A 63 -11.76 3.77 -9.24
N GLU A 64 -12.65 4.26 -10.12
CA GLU A 64 -13.99 4.70 -9.72
C GLU A 64 -14.84 3.52 -9.25
N GLY A 65 -14.69 2.34 -9.91
CA GLY A 65 -15.28 1.08 -9.46
C GLY A 65 -14.84 0.70 -8.05
N THR A 66 -13.55 0.80 -7.78
CA THR A 66 -12.98 0.57 -6.43
C THR A 66 -13.64 1.49 -5.41
N ARG A 67 -13.77 2.79 -5.70
CA ARG A 67 -14.41 3.76 -4.79
C ARG A 67 -15.87 3.40 -4.51
N LYS A 68 -16.63 2.99 -5.54
CA LYS A 68 -18.03 2.55 -5.39
C LYS A 68 -18.14 1.30 -4.53
N ILE A 69 -17.27 0.31 -4.77
CA ILE A 69 -17.24 -0.94 -4.00
C ILE A 69 -16.88 -0.65 -2.54
N MET A 70 -15.83 0.11 -2.28
CA MET A 70 -15.42 0.45 -0.91
C MET A 70 -16.46 1.28 -0.14
N ALA A 71 -17.23 2.12 -0.83
CA ALA A 71 -18.33 2.88 -0.22
C ALA A 71 -19.53 1.98 0.15
N ALA A 72 -19.81 0.94 -0.64
CA ALA A 72 -20.94 0.04 -0.43
C ALA A 72 -20.58 -1.18 0.45
N TYR A 73 -19.33 -1.65 0.35
CA TYR A 73 -18.82 -2.88 0.97
C TYR A 73 -17.42 -2.64 1.57
N PRO A 74 -17.30 -1.91 2.69
CA PRO A 74 -16.00 -1.50 3.25
C PRO A 74 -15.15 -2.65 3.78
N GLU A 75 -15.72 -3.84 3.96
CA GLU A 75 -15.03 -5.06 4.39
C GLU A 75 -14.35 -5.81 3.24
N VAL A 76 -14.70 -5.50 1.97
CA VAL A 76 -14.16 -6.15 0.79
C VAL A 76 -12.75 -5.63 0.50
N SER A 77 -11.83 -6.53 0.19
CA SER A 77 -10.48 -6.15 -0.23
C SER A 77 -10.41 -6.03 -1.75
N VAL A 78 -10.15 -4.84 -2.29
CA VAL A 78 -9.99 -4.64 -3.73
C VAL A 78 -8.51 -4.68 -4.10
N LEU A 79 -8.10 -5.64 -4.91
CA LEU A 79 -6.77 -5.77 -5.51
C LEU A 79 -6.82 -5.30 -6.96
N ILE A 80 -6.06 -4.27 -7.27
CA ILE A 80 -5.95 -3.77 -8.64
C ILE A 80 -5.05 -4.69 -9.46
N LEU A 81 -5.52 -5.06 -10.65
CA LEU A 81 -4.75 -5.83 -11.64
C LEU A 81 -4.64 -4.97 -12.91
N THR A 82 -3.43 -4.55 -13.28
CA THR A 82 -3.24 -3.63 -14.41
C THR A 82 -2.05 -4.04 -15.29
N ALA A 83 -2.15 -3.83 -16.60
CA ALA A 83 -1.02 -4.07 -17.50
C ALA A 83 0.08 -3.00 -17.33
N ASN A 84 -0.32 -1.77 -17.02
CA ASN A 84 0.61 -0.65 -16.87
C ASN A 84 -0.03 0.42 -15.97
N ALA A 85 0.63 0.79 -14.88
CA ALA A 85 0.11 1.80 -13.97
C ALA A 85 1.06 3.00 -13.92
N THR A 86 0.51 4.19 -14.14
CA THR A 86 1.21 5.43 -13.84
C THR A 86 1.19 5.69 -12.33
N ALA A 87 2.13 6.48 -11.84
CA ALA A 87 2.17 6.87 -10.44
C ALA A 87 0.85 7.56 -10.00
N GLY A 88 0.27 8.41 -10.86
CA GLY A 88 -1.03 9.05 -10.60
C GLY A 88 -2.19 8.06 -10.47
N GLN A 89 -2.23 6.99 -11.29
CA GLN A 89 -3.25 5.94 -11.16
C GLN A 89 -3.10 5.13 -9.88
N LEU A 90 -1.86 4.82 -9.48
CA LEU A 90 -1.58 4.12 -8.22
C LEU A 90 -2.01 4.97 -7.02
N ALA A 91 -1.70 6.28 -7.03
CA ALA A 91 -2.13 7.20 -5.99
C ALA A 91 -3.66 7.30 -5.91
N ALA A 92 -4.33 7.41 -7.07
CA ALA A 92 -5.78 7.52 -7.14
C ALA A 92 -6.47 6.23 -6.66
N ALA A 93 -5.95 5.06 -7.01
CA ALA A 93 -6.49 3.78 -6.57
C ALA A 93 -6.26 3.53 -5.07
N ALA A 94 -5.08 3.92 -4.53
CA ALA A 94 -4.84 3.90 -3.09
C ALA A 94 -5.83 4.82 -2.35
N ALA A 95 -6.03 6.05 -2.84
CA ALA A 95 -7.02 6.98 -2.29
C ALA A 95 -8.48 6.50 -2.44
N ALA A 96 -8.76 5.61 -3.40
CA ALA A 96 -10.04 4.93 -3.55
C ALA A 96 -10.23 3.76 -2.57
N GLY A 97 -9.19 3.37 -1.82
CA GLY A 97 -9.23 2.30 -0.83
C GLY A 97 -8.75 0.93 -1.36
N ALA A 98 -8.01 0.88 -2.48
CA ALA A 98 -7.43 -0.36 -2.95
C ALA A 98 -6.48 -0.98 -1.91
N ALA A 99 -6.66 -2.27 -1.62
CA ALA A 99 -5.86 -3.01 -0.66
C ALA A 99 -4.47 -3.40 -1.20
N GLY A 100 -4.34 -3.53 -2.53
CA GLY A 100 -3.07 -3.89 -3.17
C GLY A 100 -3.09 -3.70 -4.67
N PHE A 101 -1.90 -3.90 -5.28
CA PHE A 101 -1.67 -3.74 -6.72
C PHE A 101 -0.88 -4.92 -7.26
N LEU A 102 -1.27 -5.38 -8.41
CA LEU A 102 -0.65 -6.45 -9.19
C LEU A 102 -0.52 -5.99 -10.63
N THR A 103 0.55 -6.36 -11.30
CA THR A 103 0.64 -6.22 -12.75
C THR A 103 0.04 -7.45 -13.44
N LYS A 104 -0.53 -7.29 -14.64
CA LYS A 104 -1.00 -8.44 -15.44
C LYS A 104 0.14 -9.38 -15.84
N ASP A 105 1.40 -8.92 -15.74
CA ASP A 105 2.60 -9.73 -15.93
C ASP A 105 3.06 -10.45 -14.65
N SER A 106 2.38 -10.23 -13.52
CA SER A 106 2.67 -10.94 -12.27
C SER A 106 2.48 -12.43 -12.45
N SER A 107 3.36 -13.22 -11.82
CA SER A 107 3.20 -14.67 -11.85
C SER A 107 1.89 -15.09 -11.17
N PHE A 108 1.28 -16.17 -11.66
CA PHE A 108 0.05 -16.66 -11.05
C PHE A 108 0.19 -16.99 -9.54
N PRO A 109 1.29 -17.59 -9.07
CA PRO A 109 1.54 -17.75 -7.63
C PRO A 109 1.51 -16.42 -6.85
N ASP A 110 2.02 -15.31 -7.43
CA ASP A 110 1.98 -14.00 -6.79
C ASP A 110 0.57 -13.44 -6.67
N ILE A 111 -0.26 -13.65 -7.70
CA ILE A 111 -1.69 -13.28 -7.69
C ILE A 111 -2.42 -14.07 -6.60
N LEU A 112 -2.21 -15.37 -6.51
CA LEU A 112 -2.81 -16.20 -5.46
C LEU A 112 -2.37 -15.81 -4.06
N ASP A 113 -1.10 -15.46 -3.89
CA ASP A 113 -0.55 -15.04 -2.61
C ASP A 113 -1.15 -13.70 -2.17
N ALA A 114 -1.36 -12.76 -3.10
CA ALA A 114 -2.05 -11.50 -2.85
C ALA A 114 -3.52 -11.70 -2.48
N ILE A 115 -4.23 -12.62 -3.15
CA ILE A 115 -5.62 -12.97 -2.83
C ILE A 115 -5.73 -13.56 -1.41
N ARG A 116 -4.78 -14.40 -1.00
CA ARG A 116 -4.76 -15.01 0.33
C ARG A 116 -4.41 -14.02 1.45
N ASN A 117 -3.67 -12.97 1.11
CA ASN A 117 -3.17 -11.97 2.05
C ASN A 117 -3.43 -10.53 1.57
N PRO A 118 -4.68 -10.15 1.30
CA PRO A 118 -4.98 -8.86 0.69
C PRO A 118 -4.59 -7.67 1.59
N VAL A 119 -4.65 -7.85 2.91
CA VAL A 119 -4.32 -6.81 3.90
C VAL A 119 -2.81 -6.61 4.06
N ASP A 120 -2.00 -7.61 3.73
CA ASP A 120 -0.53 -7.49 3.75
C ASP A 120 -0.02 -6.62 2.58
N GLY A 121 -0.95 -6.17 1.71
CA GLY A 121 -0.66 -5.27 0.60
C GLY A 121 0.62 -5.68 -0.12
N LYS A 122 0.63 -6.88 -0.76
CA LYS A 122 1.77 -7.22 -1.61
C LYS A 122 1.80 -6.22 -2.75
N LEU A 123 2.48 -5.12 -2.51
CA LEU A 123 2.80 -4.15 -3.54
C LEU A 123 3.76 -4.85 -4.50
N VAL A 124 3.25 -5.56 -5.50
CA VAL A 124 4.06 -6.05 -6.61
C VAL A 124 4.28 -4.88 -7.57
N ILE A 125 4.83 -3.81 -7.02
CA ILE A 125 5.30 -2.66 -7.78
C ILE A 125 6.81 -2.62 -7.59
N GLU A 126 7.55 -2.59 -8.68
CA GLU A 126 8.98 -2.37 -8.61
C GLU A 126 9.28 -1.10 -7.79
N GLY A 127 10.29 -1.14 -6.93
CA GLY A 127 10.65 -0.02 -6.05
C GLY A 127 10.92 1.30 -6.82
N THR A 128 11.27 1.20 -8.10
CA THR A 128 11.39 2.32 -9.05
C THR A 128 10.05 3.01 -9.31
N THR A 129 8.96 2.26 -9.46
CA THR A 129 7.60 2.81 -9.70
C THR A 129 7.04 3.45 -8.44
N LEU A 130 7.28 2.86 -7.26
CA LEU A 130 6.89 3.47 -5.99
C LEU A 130 7.66 4.78 -5.75
N ARG A 131 8.95 4.82 -6.10
CA ARG A 131 9.75 6.03 -5.99
C ARG A 131 9.27 7.13 -6.92
N ALA A 132 8.96 6.80 -8.19
CA ALA A 132 8.34 7.72 -9.14
C ALA A 132 6.99 8.26 -8.62
N LEU A 133 6.19 7.42 -7.96
CA LEU A 133 4.94 7.83 -7.31
C LEU A 133 5.18 8.85 -6.20
N ILE A 134 6.17 8.61 -5.34
CA ILE A 134 6.54 9.52 -4.25
C ILE A 134 6.98 10.87 -4.83
N ASP A 135 7.83 10.87 -5.88
CA ASP A 135 8.33 12.05 -6.53
C ASP A 135 7.21 12.85 -7.22
N GLU A 136 6.28 12.18 -7.91
CA GLU A 136 5.14 12.83 -8.59
C GLU A 136 4.15 13.46 -7.60
N LEU A 137 3.84 12.77 -6.49
CA LEU A 137 2.98 13.31 -5.43
C LEU A 137 3.61 14.56 -4.78
N SER A 138 4.93 14.54 -4.61
CA SER A 138 5.68 15.68 -4.04
C SER A 138 5.74 16.87 -4.99
N ALA A 139 5.88 16.62 -6.32
CA ALA A 139 5.89 17.68 -7.33
C ALA A 139 4.51 18.36 -7.45
N ALA A 140 3.42 17.59 -7.38
CA ALA A 140 2.06 18.12 -7.45
C ALA A 140 1.73 19.07 -6.29
N GLU A 141 2.30 18.86 -5.10
CA GLU A 141 2.12 19.75 -3.95
C GLU A 141 2.87 21.09 -4.12
N MET A 142 4.02 21.09 -4.80
CA MET A 142 4.78 22.31 -5.07
C MET A 142 4.08 23.21 -6.13
N GLU A 143 3.36 22.62 -7.09
CA GLU A 143 2.62 23.39 -8.11
C GLU A 143 1.33 24.03 -7.55
N HIS A 144 0.75 23.51 -6.47
CA HIS A 144 -0.49 24.02 -5.90
C HIS A 144 -0.29 25.05 -4.77
N GLY A 145 0.95 25.53 -4.54
CA GLY A 145 1.23 26.67 -3.68
C GLY A 145 0.77 26.55 -2.23
N VAL A 146 0.73 25.36 -1.69
CA VAL A 146 0.62 25.16 -0.24
C VAL A 146 2.00 25.45 0.34
N GLU A 147 2.18 26.64 0.94
CA GLU A 147 3.40 26.99 1.66
C GLU A 147 3.78 25.83 2.59
N PRO A 148 5.06 25.41 2.57
CA PRO A 148 5.52 24.39 3.54
C PRO A 148 5.19 24.91 4.93
N ALA A 149 4.42 24.14 5.69
CA ALA A 149 4.16 24.46 7.09
C ALA A 149 5.50 24.60 7.78
N GLU A 150 5.82 25.82 8.22
CA GLU A 150 7.06 26.13 8.96
C GLU A 150 7.28 25.11 10.09
N PRO A 151 8.52 24.67 10.32
CA PRO A 151 8.83 23.73 11.41
C PRO A 151 8.26 24.27 12.71
N ALA A 152 7.52 23.42 13.40
CA ALA A 152 6.70 23.70 14.58
C ALA A 152 7.51 24.31 15.74
N GLU A 153 7.77 25.61 15.70
CA GLU A 153 8.13 26.43 16.88
C GLU A 153 6.90 27.07 17.55
N ARG A 154 5.69 26.85 17.02
CA ARG A 154 4.44 27.31 17.66
C ARG A 154 3.63 26.19 18.29
N ALA A 155 4.29 25.29 19.02
CA ALA A 155 3.63 24.32 19.89
C ALA A 155 3.23 24.94 21.24
N GLY A 156 2.56 26.06 21.22
CA GLY A 156 2.15 26.76 22.42
C GLY A 156 0.82 27.46 22.25
N GLN A 157 -0.22 26.78 21.77
CA GLN A 157 -1.65 27.10 22.00
C GLN A 157 -2.51 26.39 20.96
N VAL A 158 -2.71 25.08 21.10
CA VAL A 158 -3.77 24.37 20.39
C VAL A 158 -4.91 24.10 21.35
N ARG A 159 -5.98 24.84 21.18
CA ARG A 159 -7.27 24.54 21.78
C ARG A 159 -7.72 23.17 21.27
N GLY A 160 -7.78 22.16 22.17
CA GLY A 160 -8.58 20.94 22.01
C GLY A 160 -8.39 20.11 20.73
N GLY A 161 -7.20 20.09 20.10
CA GLY A 161 -6.94 19.37 18.86
C GLY A 161 -6.39 17.97 19.13
N GLN A 162 -7.01 16.95 18.51
CA GLN A 162 -6.48 15.58 18.46
C GLN A 162 -5.09 15.62 17.82
N VAL A 163 -4.09 15.06 18.52
CA VAL A 163 -2.73 14.87 17.99
C VAL A 163 -2.86 13.94 16.78
N PRO A 164 -2.38 14.33 15.57
CA PRO A 164 -2.46 13.47 14.38
C PRO A 164 -1.88 12.08 14.69
N GLY A 165 -2.51 11.02 14.19
CA GLY A 165 -2.11 9.63 14.49
C GLY A 165 -0.63 9.35 14.20
N TRP A 166 -0.06 9.99 13.15
CA TRP A 166 1.35 9.87 12.79
C TRP A 166 2.32 10.44 13.83
N ALA A 167 1.91 11.42 14.66
CA ALA A 167 2.74 11.94 15.75
C ALA A 167 2.92 10.91 16.89
N ARG A 168 2.20 9.77 16.82
CA ARG A 168 2.27 8.67 17.79
C ARG A 168 3.05 7.46 17.29
N LEU A 169 3.73 7.55 16.14
CA LEU A 169 4.59 6.47 15.66
C LEU A 169 5.77 6.28 16.59
N THR A 170 5.98 5.05 17.04
CA THR A 170 7.20 4.67 17.80
C THR A 170 8.41 4.67 16.88
N ALA A 171 9.63 4.71 17.44
CA ALA A 171 10.85 4.60 16.63
C ALA A 171 10.86 3.37 15.72
N ARG A 172 10.36 2.23 16.23
CA ARG A 172 10.26 0.99 15.44
C ARG A 172 9.24 1.10 14.29
N GLU A 173 8.12 1.74 14.51
CA GLU A 173 7.12 1.98 13.47
C GLU A 173 7.61 2.98 12.42
N GLN A 174 8.44 3.95 12.81
CA GLN A 174 9.09 4.86 11.86
C GLN A 174 10.11 4.12 10.97
N GLU A 175 10.89 3.19 11.53
CA GLU A 175 11.78 2.32 10.76
C GLU A 175 10.98 1.46 9.75
N VAL A 176 9.88 0.87 10.20
CA VAL A 176 8.99 0.07 9.33
C VAL A 176 8.39 0.95 8.23
N LEU A 177 7.91 2.16 8.55
CA LEU A 177 7.37 3.09 7.58
C LEU A 177 8.41 3.51 6.53
N ALA A 178 9.66 3.73 6.94
CA ALA A 178 10.75 4.03 6.00
C ALA A 178 10.98 2.87 5.02
N LEU A 179 10.99 1.62 5.52
CA LEU A 179 11.13 0.42 4.69
C LEU A 179 9.92 0.19 3.77
N MET A 180 8.71 0.51 4.23
CA MET A 180 7.51 0.54 3.37
C MET A 180 7.68 1.57 2.23
N GLY A 181 8.24 2.74 2.53
CA GLY A 181 8.57 3.77 1.54
C GLY A 181 9.66 3.35 0.54
N GLU A 182 10.52 2.39 0.90
CA GLU A 182 11.47 1.74 -0.02
C GLU A 182 10.80 0.64 -0.88
N GLY A 183 9.50 0.36 -0.69
CA GLY A 183 8.76 -0.67 -1.42
C GLY A 183 8.95 -2.08 -0.89
N LEU A 184 9.50 -2.25 0.33
CA LEU A 184 9.69 -3.56 0.91
C LEU A 184 8.36 -4.14 1.40
N ASP A 185 8.13 -5.41 1.06
CA ASP A 185 7.02 -6.19 1.59
C ASP A 185 7.28 -6.61 3.06
N PRO A 186 6.28 -7.08 3.80
CA PRO A 186 6.45 -7.48 5.19
C PRO A 186 7.51 -8.57 5.42
N LYS A 187 7.77 -9.43 4.42
CA LYS A 187 8.80 -10.47 4.50
C LYS A 187 10.21 -9.84 4.42
N ALA A 188 10.43 -8.97 3.44
CA ALA A 188 11.68 -8.24 3.31
C ALA A 188 11.94 -7.31 4.51
N ILE A 189 10.87 -6.67 5.05
CA ILE A 189 10.94 -5.90 6.30
C ILE A 189 11.37 -6.80 7.47
N ALA A 190 10.80 -8.00 7.60
CA ALA A 190 11.16 -8.95 8.65
C ALA A 190 12.65 -9.34 8.58
N GLU A 191 13.15 -9.64 7.39
CA GLU A 191 14.55 -9.97 7.13
C GLU A 191 15.47 -8.79 7.45
N ARG A 192 15.11 -7.58 7.00
CA ARG A 192 15.90 -6.36 7.22
C ARG A 192 16.01 -5.97 8.68
N LEU A 193 14.93 -6.17 9.43
CA LEU A 193 14.82 -5.80 10.85
C LEU A 193 15.16 -6.95 11.80
N VAL A 194 15.48 -8.13 11.27
CA VAL A 194 15.80 -9.35 12.03
C VAL A 194 14.70 -9.70 13.03
N VAL A 195 13.46 -9.72 12.56
CA VAL A 195 12.28 -10.09 13.34
C VAL A 195 11.49 -11.19 12.65
N SER A 196 10.52 -11.80 13.34
CA SER A 196 9.61 -12.75 12.69
C SER A 196 8.70 -12.04 11.69
N LEU A 197 8.25 -12.75 10.64
CA LEU A 197 7.28 -12.23 9.68
C LEU A 197 5.99 -11.78 10.40
N HIS A 198 5.54 -12.52 11.41
CA HIS A 198 4.37 -12.15 12.22
C HIS A 198 4.58 -10.80 12.93
N THR A 199 5.77 -10.56 13.48
CA THR A 199 6.12 -9.29 14.13
C THR A 199 6.15 -8.14 13.12
N ALA A 200 6.75 -8.35 11.94
CA ALA A 200 6.78 -7.35 10.89
C ALA A 200 5.37 -6.96 10.41
N ARG A 201 4.49 -7.95 10.16
CA ARG A 201 3.07 -7.73 9.85
C ARG A 201 2.35 -6.94 10.93
N GLY A 202 2.60 -7.25 12.20
CA GLY A 202 2.05 -6.51 13.33
C GLY A 202 2.45 -5.04 13.33
N HIS A 203 3.73 -4.74 13.03
CA HIS A 203 4.21 -3.36 12.91
C HIS A 203 3.61 -2.64 11.71
N VAL A 204 3.55 -3.27 10.53
CA VAL A 204 2.92 -2.71 9.33
C VAL A 204 1.46 -2.35 9.61
N LYS A 205 0.68 -3.28 10.20
CA LYS A 205 -0.71 -3.03 10.59
C LYS A 205 -0.84 -1.88 11.58
N SER A 206 0.06 -1.77 12.56
CA SER A 206 0.07 -0.68 13.54
C SER A 206 0.36 0.67 12.88
N VAL A 207 1.31 0.72 11.93
CA VAL A 207 1.62 1.92 11.13
C VAL A 207 0.39 2.35 10.33
N MET A 208 -0.22 1.43 9.57
CA MET A 208 -1.42 1.70 8.77
C MET A 208 -2.55 2.25 9.63
N MET A 209 -2.85 1.62 10.76
CA MET A 209 -3.91 2.06 11.69
C MET A 209 -3.64 3.47 12.23
N LYS A 210 -2.39 3.81 12.57
CA LYS A 210 -2.02 5.13 13.09
C LYS A 210 -2.05 6.22 12.02
N LEU A 211 -1.83 5.86 10.76
CA LEU A 211 -1.94 6.76 9.61
C LEU A 211 -3.38 6.87 9.08
N GLY A 212 -4.30 6.02 9.55
CA GLY A 212 -5.66 5.93 9.05
C GLY A 212 -5.73 5.37 7.63
N ALA A 213 -4.75 4.54 7.26
CA ALA A 213 -4.61 3.95 5.94
C ALA A 213 -5.17 2.52 5.91
N HIS A 214 -5.79 2.16 4.79
CA HIS A 214 -6.37 0.83 4.56
C HIS A 214 -5.44 -0.09 3.78
N SER A 215 -4.35 0.46 3.20
CA SER A 215 -3.33 -0.28 2.49
C SER A 215 -1.93 0.24 2.79
N GLN A 216 -0.92 -0.60 2.50
CA GLN A 216 0.49 -0.23 2.68
C GLN A 216 0.87 0.95 1.77
N LEU A 217 0.35 0.97 0.54
CA LEU A 217 0.58 2.08 -0.39
C LEU A 217 -0.08 3.36 0.10
N GLU A 218 -1.33 3.28 0.57
CA GLU A 218 -2.02 4.44 1.14
C GLU A 218 -1.25 5.00 2.34
N ALA A 219 -0.72 4.12 3.20
CA ALA A 219 0.13 4.54 4.32
C ALA A 219 1.37 5.30 3.86
N VAL A 220 2.03 4.84 2.78
CA VAL A 220 3.19 5.52 2.17
C VAL A 220 2.79 6.87 1.59
N VAL A 221 1.68 6.94 0.84
CA VAL A 221 1.13 8.19 0.26
C VAL A 221 0.80 9.20 1.36
N VAL A 222 0.08 8.78 2.40
CA VAL A 222 -0.26 9.64 3.55
C VAL A 222 0.99 10.12 4.27
N ALA A 223 1.98 9.23 4.48
CA ALA A 223 3.23 9.57 5.14
C ALA A 223 4.09 10.54 4.31
N THR A 224 4.12 10.39 3.00
CA THR A 224 4.81 11.30 2.07
C THR A 224 4.19 12.68 2.13
N ARG A 225 2.87 12.81 2.01
CA ARG A 225 2.14 14.07 2.14
C ARG A 225 2.32 14.73 3.50
N ALA A 226 2.48 13.95 4.56
CA ALA A 226 2.77 14.46 5.90
C ALA A 226 4.26 14.82 6.13
N GLY A 227 5.13 14.70 5.12
CA GLY A 227 6.57 14.95 5.23
C GLY A 227 7.31 13.99 6.16
N LEU A 228 6.78 12.78 6.38
CA LEU A 228 7.37 11.76 7.25
C LEU A 228 8.39 10.88 6.53
N LEU A 229 8.30 10.80 5.19
CA LEU A 229 9.24 10.11 4.32
C LEU A 229 10.10 11.13 3.59
N PRO A 230 11.44 10.90 3.48
CA PRO A 230 12.35 11.81 2.80
C PRO A 230 12.16 11.74 1.27
N HIS A 231 12.23 12.89 0.61
CA HIS A 231 12.11 13.00 -0.86
C HIS A 231 13.37 12.55 -1.61
N ASP A 232 14.58 12.66 -1.02
CA ASP A 232 15.88 12.51 -1.73
C ASP A 232 16.84 11.55 -1.04
N GLY A 233 16.44 10.39 -0.56
CA GLY A 233 17.38 9.46 0.06
C GLY A 233 18.15 10.02 1.27
N ALA A 234 17.87 11.24 1.69
CA ALA A 234 18.38 11.83 2.92
C ALA A 234 17.59 11.29 4.13
N PRO A 235 18.23 10.88 5.21
CA PRO A 235 17.54 10.45 6.41
C PRO A 235 16.67 11.61 6.92
N PRO A 236 15.43 11.34 7.41
CA PRO A 236 14.55 12.36 7.95
C PRO A 236 15.29 13.16 9.03
N ALA A 237 15.16 14.46 9.00
CA ALA A 237 15.91 15.40 9.87
C ALA A 237 15.79 15.11 11.38
N ARG A 238 14.86 14.26 11.79
CA ARG A 238 14.67 13.82 13.19
C ARG A 238 15.44 12.56 13.57
N LEU A 239 16.06 11.82 12.61
CA LEU A 239 16.91 10.65 12.90
C LEU A 239 18.40 11.00 13.09
N CYS A 240 18.79 12.26 12.93
CA CYS A 240 20.17 12.71 13.07
C CYS A 240 20.73 12.54 14.50
N GLY A 241 19.88 12.35 15.51
CA GLY A 241 20.29 12.15 16.90
C GLY A 241 20.74 10.75 17.27
N LEU A 242 20.32 9.71 16.51
CA LEU A 242 20.60 8.30 16.87
C LEU A 242 21.87 7.72 16.23
N ARG A 243 22.44 8.36 15.20
CA ARG A 243 23.68 7.90 14.56
C ARG A 243 24.96 8.14 15.38
N ALA A 244 24.87 8.94 16.42
CA ALA A 244 26.03 9.23 17.30
C ALA A 244 26.36 8.12 18.30
N LEU A 245 25.50 7.15 18.51
CA LEU A 245 25.67 6.09 19.52
C LEU A 245 26.20 4.75 18.98
N MET A 246 26.36 4.61 17.65
CA MET A 246 26.93 3.41 17.04
C MET A 246 28.32 3.68 16.43
N ARG A 247 29.28 4.11 17.23
CA ARG A 247 30.70 3.95 16.89
C ARG A 247 31.16 2.60 17.40
N PRO A 248 31.69 1.70 16.54
CA PRO A 248 32.37 0.52 17.03
C PRO A 248 33.64 0.94 17.77
N PRO A 249 34.07 0.21 18.83
CA PRO A 249 35.26 0.54 19.55
C PRO A 249 36.48 0.40 18.62
N LEU A 250 37.31 1.42 18.59
CA LEU A 250 38.61 1.43 17.94
C LEU A 250 39.47 0.32 18.53
N HIS A 251 39.81 -0.69 17.73
CA HIS A 251 40.86 -1.63 18.06
C HIS A 251 42.20 -0.87 18.15
N THR A 252 42.65 -0.69 19.36
CA THR A 252 44.02 -0.23 19.67
C THR A 252 44.96 -1.32 19.27
N SER A 253 45.66 -1.15 18.15
CA SER A 253 46.82 -1.99 17.78
C SER A 253 47.97 -1.65 18.69
N ILE A 254 48.33 -2.56 19.58
CA ILE A 254 49.59 -2.49 20.32
C ILE A 254 50.63 -3.18 19.48
N ALA A 255 51.59 -2.41 19.03
CA ALA A 255 52.83 -2.86 18.42
C ALA A 255 53.71 -3.56 19.45
N ARG A 256 54.24 -4.73 19.10
CA ARG A 256 55.61 -5.22 19.41
C ARG A 256 56.06 -6.18 18.37
#